data_5cac21e281e91d0208bc3440525f3e20
#
_entry.id   5cac21e281e91d0208bc3440525f3e20
#
_cell.length_a   1.000
_cell.length_b   1.000
_cell.length_c   1.000
_cell.angle_alpha   90.00
_cell.angle_beta   90.00
_cell.angle_gamma   90.00
#
_symmetry.space_group_name_H-M   'P 1'
#
loop_
_entity.id
_entity.type
_entity.pdbx_description
1 polymer ?
#
loop_
_entity_poly.entity_id
_entity_poly.type
_entity_poly.pdbx_seq_one_letter_code
_entity_poly.pdbx_strand_id
1 'polypeptide(L)'
;MIVTGVPGGPSDLAARLIGERLSRALGQPMRVENRAGDDGVQAAAGAAGDGSTWLFAPSTALVVYPYTTDLVPYSPEDDFAGVAMVGMTPFVVVANPELNVKSLRDLITLVHEVPGRLAYASPGLRTPPGILGEMLRQRAALELMMVPYRSAQSVVDAVAGRTHIAVESVPAIAAAVQRGQLRALAVSSARRVPELKDVPTFAEAFPDIEFSAWYALVAPAGTPEAIIQRVNREMAALLADTEVEQRLNLLGIYPEGAGTPAQLDAFFQSERAFWRKTVRELRMEPD
;
A
#
# COMPACT_ATOMS: atom_id res chain seq x y z
N MET A 1 -15.58 8.45 -10.48
CA MET A 1 -14.47 7.63 -9.89
C MET A 1 -14.88 7.22 -8.50
N ILE A 2 -14.90 5.92 -8.24
CA ILE A 2 -15.23 5.34 -6.93
C ILE A 2 -13.93 5.18 -6.15
N VAL A 3 -13.96 5.48 -4.84
CA VAL A 3 -12.85 5.34 -3.90
C VAL A 3 -13.33 4.55 -2.70
N THR A 4 -12.60 3.50 -2.32
CA THR A 4 -12.98 2.64 -1.18
C THR A 4 -12.54 3.18 0.17
N GLY A 5 -11.72 4.23 0.19
CA GLY A 5 -11.25 4.88 1.40
C GLY A 5 -12.25 5.86 2.00
N VAL A 6 -11.98 6.23 3.26
CA VAL A 6 -12.79 7.23 3.97
C VAL A 6 -12.57 8.63 3.40
N PRO A 7 -13.61 9.50 3.41
CA PRO A 7 -13.46 10.90 3.01
C PRO A 7 -12.35 11.59 3.80
N GLY A 8 -11.51 12.37 3.09
CA GLY A 8 -10.35 13.08 3.66
C GLY A 8 -9.14 12.20 3.96
N GLY A 9 -9.22 10.89 3.76
CA GLY A 9 -8.08 9.98 3.85
C GLY A 9 -7.13 10.08 2.64
N PRO A 10 -5.92 9.48 2.73
CA PRO A 10 -4.92 9.59 1.66
C PRO A 10 -5.42 9.17 0.27
N SER A 11 -6.17 8.06 0.18
CA SER A 11 -6.73 7.58 -1.09
C SER A 11 -7.79 8.52 -1.67
N ASP A 12 -8.64 9.11 -0.81
CA ASP A 12 -9.64 10.09 -1.23
C ASP A 12 -8.99 11.38 -1.75
N LEU A 13 -8.01 11.90 -1.01
CA LEU A 13 -7.28 13.10 -1.42
C LEU A 13 -6.51 12.88 -2.73
N ALA A 14 -5.87 11.72 -2.90
CA ALA A 14 -5.19 11.35 -4.14
C ALA A 14 -6.18 11.24 -5.31
N ALA A 15 -7.31 10.54 -5.12
CA ALA A 15 -8.32 10.40 -6.16
C ALA A 15 -8.94 11.74 -6.56
N ARG A 16 -9.15 12.67 -5.62
CA ARG A 16 -9.63 14.03 -5.92
C ARG A 16 -8.62 14.84 -6.71
N LEU A 17 -7.34 14.77 -6.32
CA LEU A 17 -6.24 15.40 -7.07
C LEU A 17 -6.20 14.91 -8.51
N ILE A 18 -6.21 13.58 -8.70
CA ILE A 18 -6.20 12.94 -10.02
C ILE A 18 -7.48 13.25 -10.79
N GLY A 19 -8.65 13.12 -10.15
CA GLY A 19 -9.96 13.39 -10.77
C GLY A 19 -10.10 14.82 -11.26
N GLU A 20 -9.62 15.81 -10.51
CA GLU A 20 -9.60 17.21 -10.94
C GLU A 20 -8.74 17.41 -12.20
N ARG A 21 -7.55 16.85 -12.22
CA ARG A 21 -6.63 16.96 -13.36
C ARG A 21 -7.17 16.22 -14.58
N LEU A 22 -7.68 15.00 -14.40
CA LEU A 22 -8.31 14.23 -15.49
C LEU A 22 -9.57 14.93 -16.03
N SER A 23 -10.37 15.57 -15.18
CA SER A 23 -11.55 16.32 -15.65
C SER A 23 -11.15 17.42 -16.64
N ARG A 24 -10.07 18.12 -16.37
CA ARG A 24 -9.55 19.17 -17.26
C ARG A 24 -9.01 18.58 -18.57
N ALA A 25 -8.21 17.52 -18.48
CA ALA A 25 -7.57 16.88 -19.62
C ALA A 25 -8.58 16.20 -20.56
N LEU A 26 -9.61 15.57 -20.01
CA LEU A 26 -10.63 14.87 -20.77
C LEU A 26 -11.79 15.76 -21.23
N GLY A 27 -11.90 16.98 -20.67
CA GLY A 27 -13.02 17.90 -20.95
C GLY A 27 -14.36 17.42 -20.40
N GLN A 28 -14.36 16.53 -19.41
CA GLN A 28 -15.54 15.95 -18.78
C GLN A 28 -15.39 15.92 -17.25
N PRO A 29 -16.45 16.22 -16.48
CA PRO A 29 -16.36 16.23 -15.03
C PRO A 29 -16.15 14.81 -14.48
N MET A 30 -15.10 14.61 -13.69
CA MET A 30 -14.85 13.37 -12.96
C MET A 30 -15.22 13.57 -11.49
N ARG A 31 -16.36 13.04 -11.08
CA ARG A 31 -16.82 13.10 -9.69
C ARG A 31 -16.19 11.97 -8.89
N VAL A 32 -15.67 12.29 -7.71
CA VAL A 32 -15.14 11.30 -6.77
C VAL A 32 -16.23 10.96 -5.76
N GLU A 33 -16.52 9.68 -5.63
CA GLU A 33 -17.53 9.13 -4.72
C GLU A 33 -16.86 8.13 -3.77
N ASN A 34 -17.00 8.35 -2.45
CA ASN A 34 -16.50 7.43 -1.46
C ASN A 34 -17.54 6.34 -1.18
N ARG A 35 -17.16 5.07 -1.40
CA ARG A 35 -17.92 3.88 -1.02
C ARG A 35 -16.97 2.94 -0.28
N ALA A 36 -17.19 2.77 1.03
CA ALA A 36 -16.27 2.09 1.89
C ALA A 36 -16.12 0.59 1.57
N GLY A 37 -14.89 0.11 1.61
CA GLY A 37 -14.57 -1.32 1.53
C GLY A 37 -15.06 -2.01 0.25
N ASP A 38 -15.54 -3.24 0.40
CA ASP A 38 -15.93 -4.10 -0.72
C ASP A 38 -17.17 -3.60 -1.47
N ASP A 39 -18.07 -2.85 -0.83
CA ASP A 39 -19.23 -2.22 -1.49
C ASP A 39 -18.79 -1.30 -2.64
N GLY A 40 -17.70 -0.57 -2.46
CA GLY A 40 -17.14 0.30 -3.49
C GLY A 40 -16.56 -0.49 -4.67
N VAL A 41 -15.86 -1.57 -4.37
CA VAL A 41 -15.28 -2.44 -5.40
C VAL A 41 -16.38 -3.16 -6.17
N GLN A 42 -17.37 -3.73 -5.47
CA GLN A 42 -18.51 -4.40 -6.08
C GLN A 42 -19.32 -3.44 -6.97
N ALA A 43 -19.54 -2.21 -6.48
CA ALA A 43 -20.26 -1.19 -7.27
C ALA A 43 -19.49 -0.81 -8.56
N ALA A 44 -18.18 -0.80 -8.52
CA ALA A 44 -17.36 -0.59 -9.72
C ALA A 44 -17.39 -1.80 -10.65
N ALA A 45 -17.29 -3.02 -10.11
CA ALA A 45 -17.37 -4.27 -10.87
C ALA A 45 -18.71 -4.42 -11.64
N GLY A 46 -19.81 -4.05 -10.99
CA GLY A 46 -21.14 -4.09 -11.61
C GLY A 46 -21.50 -2.90 -12.48
N ALA A 47 -20.61 -1.93 -12.67
CA ALA A 47 -20.87 -0.74 -13.48
C ALA A 47 -20.73 -1.03 -14.99
N ALA A 48 -21.43 -0.24 -15.81
CA ALA A 48 -21.29 -0.37 -17.26
C ALA A 48 -19.86 -0.06 -17.73
N GLY A 49 -19.35 -0.86 -18.64
CA GLY A 49 -18.03 -0.66 -19.28
C GLY A 49 -18.07 0.40 -20.39
N ASP A 50 -18.67 1.57 -20.12
CA ASP A 50 -18.84 2.65 -21.09
C ASP A 50 -17.85 3.82 -20.89
N GLY A 51 -16.94 3.71 -19.92
CA GLY A 51 -15.98 4.75 -19.56
C GLY A 51 -16.52 5.82 -18.61
N SER A 52 -17.74 5.68 -18.12
CA SER A 52 -18.33 6.63 -17.13
C SER A 52 -17.89 6.33 -15.70
N THR A 53 -17.53 5.06 -15.39
CA THR A 53 -17.12 4.61 -14.06
C THR A 53 -15.67 4.14 -14.04
N TRP A 54 -14.97 4.53 -13.00
CA TRP A 54 -13.58 4.18 -12.70
C TRP A 54 -13.44 3.82 -11.24
N LEU A 55 -12.56 2.89 -10.91
CA LEU A 55 -12.21 2.57 -9.54
C LEU A 55 -10.76 3.01 -9.25
N PHE A 56 -10.59 3.84 -8.23
CA PHE A 56 -9.29 4.08 -7.60
C PHE A 56 -9.03 2.92 -6.64
N ALA A 57 -8.38 1.88 -7.15
CA ALA A 57 -8.26 0.60 -6.49
C ALA A 57 -7.02 0.52 -5.60
N PRO A 58 -7.16 0.18 -4.31
CA PRO A 58 -6.03 -0.26 -3.49
C PRO A 58 -5.63 -1.69 -3.86
N SER A 59 -4.34 -2.02 -3.76
CA SER A 59 -3.81 -3.38 -3.97
C SER A 59 -4.56 -4.43 -3.15
N THR A 60 -4.95 -4.08 -1.91
CA THR A 60 -5.69 -4.99 -1.03
C THR A 60 -6.95 -5.54 -1.68
N ALA A 61 -7.71 -4.71 -2.38
CA ALA A 61 -8.94 -5.13 -3.05
C ALA A 61 -8.68 -6.06 -4.24
N LEU A 62 -7.58 -5.88 -4.97
CA LEU A 62 -7.32 -6.61 -6.21
C LEU A 62 -6.46 -7.86 -6.03
N VAL A 63 -5.61 -7.90 -4.98
CA VAL A 63 -4.63 -8.99 -4.84
C VAL A 63 -4.47 -9.57 -3.43
N VAL A 64 -5.10 -9.01 -2.38
CA VAL A 64 -5.01 -9.52 -1.01
C VAL A 64 -6.33 -10.14 -0.55
N TYR A 65 -7.43 -9.37 -0.56
CA TYR A 65 -8.75 -9.84 -0.08
C TYR A 65 -9.25 -11.09 -0.78
N PRO A 66 -9.04 -11.30 -2.10
CA PRO A 66 -9.45 -12.53 -2.76
C PRO A 66 -8.84 -13.81 -2.17
N TYR A 67 -7.75 -13.70 -1.40
CA TYR A 67 -7.05 -14.83 -0.80
C TYR A 67 -7.14 -14.88 0.73
N THR A 68 -7.66 -13.84 1.38
CA THR A 68 -7.73 -13.72 2.84
C THR A 68 -9.16 -13.62 3.38
N THR A 69 -10.17 -13.64 2.51
CA THR A 69 -11.58 -13.48 2.85
C THR A 69 -12.39 -14.56 2.13
N ASP A 70 -13.33 -15.20 2.82
CA ASP A 70 -14.12 -16.35 2.29
C ASP A 70 -14.95 -16.02 1.05
N LEU A 71 -15.51 -14.82 1.01
CA LEU A 71 -16.37 -14.38 -0.10
C LEU A 71 -16.07 -12.92 -0.44
N VAL A 72 -15.44 -12.74 -1.59
CA VAL A 72 -15.32 -11.42 -2.22
C VAL A 72 -16.38 -11.36 -3.31
N PRO A 73 -17.30 -10.37 -3.30
CA PRO A 73 -18.43 -10.33 -4.23
C PRO A 73 -18.05 -9.79 -5.62
N TYR A 74 -16.80 -9.97 -6.04
CA TYR A 74 -16.25 -9.55 -7.34
C TYR A 74 -15.07 -10.45 -7.73
N SER A 75 -14.77 -10.51 -9.03
CA SER A 75 -13.57 -11.17 -9.57
C SER A 75 -12.56 -10.10 -10.03
N PRO A 76 -11.43 -9.90 -9.33
CA PRO A 76 -10.44 -8.93 -9.79
C PRO A 76 -9.89 -9.21 -11.19
N GLU A 77 -9.95 -10.46 -11.65
CA GLU A 77 -9.45 -10.87 -12.96
C GLU A 77 -10.45 -10.59 -14.08
N ASP A 78 -11.74 -10.83 -13.80
CA ASP A 78 -12.79 -10.82 -14.82
C ASP A 78 -13.56 -9.49 -14.84
N ASP A 79 -13.63 -8.78 -13.70
CA ASP A 79 -14.48 -7.60 -13.57
C ASP A 79 -13.74 -6.29 -13.86
N PHE A 80 -12.41 -6.30 -13.97
CA PHE A 80 -11.61 -5.08 -14.13
C PHE A 80 -10.58 -5.18 -15.25
N ALA A 81 -10.39 -4.06 -15.95
CA ALA A 81 -9.28 -3.80 -16.85
C ALA A 81 -8.32 -2.77 -16.24
N GLY A 82 -7.02 -3.01 -16.32
CA GLY A 82 -6.00 -2.08 -15.86
C GLY A 82 -5.95 -0.82 -16.72
N VAL A 83 -5.89 0.35 -16.09
CA VAL A 83 -5.80 1.64 -16.79
C VAL A 83 -4.44 2.30 -16.55
N ALA A 84 -4.07 2.53 -15.30
CA ALA A 84 -2.79 3.16 -14.96
C ALA A 84 -2.38 2.79 -13.54
N MET A 85 -1.09 2.54 -13.33
CA MET A 85 -0.50 2.58 -12.00
C MET A 85 -0.54 4.01 -11.47
N VAL A 86 -0.99 4.21 -10.24
CA VAL A 86 -0.96 5.53 -9.60
C VAL A 86 0.33 5.71 -8.81
N GLY A 87 0.71 4.72 -8.02
CA GLY A 87 1.95 4.74 -7.29
C GLY A 87 2.03 3.67 -6.20
N MET A 88 3.24 3.45 -5.72
CA MET A 88 3.54 2.54 -4.63
C MET A 88 3.32 3.20 -3.28
N THR A 89 2.98 2.41 -2.27
CA THR A 89 2.82 2.85 -0.88
C THR A 89 3.66 1.95 0.03
N PRO A 90 4.95 2.28 0.19
CA PRO A 90 5.85 1.51 1.02
C PRO A 90 5.54 1.67 2.51
N PHE A 91 5.98 0.68 3.28
CA PHE A 91 5.94 0.67 4.72
C PHE A 91 7.33 0.74 5.29
N VAL A 92 7.43 1.06 6.56
CA VAL A 92 8.70 1.18 7.27
C VAL A 92 8.63 0.48 8.62
N VAL A 93 9.69 -0.24 8.95
CA VAL A 93 9.91 -0.75 10.30
C VAL A 93 10.67 0.32 11.07
N VAL A 94 10.09 0.76 12.18
CA VAL A 94 10.70 1.71 13.10
C VAL A 94 10.86 1.08 14.48
N ALA A 95 11.87 1.52 15.21
CA ALA A 95 12.12 1.10 16.59
C ALA A 95 12.18 2.31 17.53
N ASN A 96 11.77 2.09 18.79
CA ASN A 96 12.03 3.04 19.85
C ASN A 96 13.54 3.18 20.08
N PRO A 97 14.10 4.39 20.16
CA PRO A 97 15.54 4.62 20.35
C PRO A 97 16.14 3.95 21.60
N GLU A 98 15.34 3.69 22.63
CA GLU A 98 15.77 3.00 23.86
C GLU A 98 16.26 1.56 23.61
N LEU A 99 15.83 0.94 22.51
CA LEU A 99 16.34 -0.37 22.10
C LEU A 99 17.81 -0.34 21.64
N ASN A 100 18.39 0.85 21.41
CA ASN A 100 19.75 1.03 20.92
C ASN A 100 20.11 0.29 19.60
N VAL A 101 19.11 -0.12 18.81
CA VAL A 101 19.30 -0.74 17.49
C VAL A 101 19.48 0.34 16.42
N LYS A 102 20.39 0.13 15.47
CA LYS A 102 20.69 1.09 14.39
C LYS A 102 20.31 0.58 13.01
N SER A 103 20.07 -0.70 12.89
CA SER A 103 19.72 -1.38 11.64
C SER A 103 18.69 -2.48 11.87
N LEU A 104 18.09 -2.97 10.78
CA LEU A 104 17.19 -4.13 10.85
C LEU A 104 17.95 -5.37 11.37
N ARG A 105 19.23 -5.51 11.03
CA ARG A 105 20.08 -6.61 11.54
C ARG A 105 20.26 -6.53 13.05
N ASP A 106 20.53 -5.34 13.60
CA ASP A 106 20.65 -5.17 15.05
C ASP A 106 19.35 -5.54 15.75
N LEU A 107 18.21 -5.13 15.17
CA LEU A 107 16.89 -5.49 15.70
C LEU A 107 16.70 -7.01 15.75
N ILE A 108 17.02 -7.70 14.66
CA ILE A 108 16.92 -9.17 14.58
C ILE A 108 17.80 -9.83 15.65
N THR A 109 19.04 -9.37 15.80
CA THR A 109 19.95 -9.88 16.83
C THR A 109 19.35 -9.68 18.23
N LEU A 110 18.87 -8.48 18.53
CA LEU A 110 18.26 -8.18 19.82
C LEU A 110 17.04 -9.08 20.10
N VAL A 111 16.14 -9.28 19.11
CA VAL A 111 14.96 -10.14 19.31
C VAL A 111 15.39 -11.58 19.62
N HIS A 112 16.44 -12.09 18.98
CA HIS A 112 16.98 -13.42 19.31
C HIS A 112 17.61 -13.51 20.70
N GLU A 113 18.18 -12.42 21.22
CA GLU A 113 18.74 -12.37 22.58
C GLU A 113 17.66 -12.32 23.67
N VAL A 114 16.47 -11.77 23.34
CA VAL A 114 15.36 -11.61 24.30
C VAL A 114 14.04 -12.14 23.72
N PRO A 115 13.93 -13.44 23.39
CA PRO A 115 12.80 -14.01 22.70
C PRO A 115 11.50 -13.78 23.47
N GLY A 116 10.42 -13.41 22.74
CA GLY A 116 9.08 -13.16 23.28
C GLY A 116 8.93 -11.90 24.15
N ARG A 117 10.02 -11.14 24.37
CA ARG A 117 9.99 -9.93 25.23
C ARG A 117 9.65 -8.64 24.47
N LEU A 118 9.78 -8.64 23.16
CA LEU A 118 9.50 -7.46 22.34
C LEU A 118 8.17 -7.63 21.62
N ALA A 119 7.53 -6.49 21.33
CA ALA A 119 6.30 -6.44 20.57
C ALA A 119 6.41 -5.39 19.46
N TYR A 120 5.74 -5.64 18.33
CA TYR A 120 5.56 -4.64 17.28
C TYR A 120 4.09 -4.22 17.15
N ALA A 121 3.90 -2.92 16.99
CA ALA A 121 2.62 -2.32 16.69
C ALA A 121 2.33 -2.34 15.19
N SER A 122 1.10 -2.64 14.78
CA SER A 122 0.63 -2.60 13.41
C SER A 122 -0.87 -2.38 13.35
N PRO A 123 -1.43 -1.85 12.24
CA PRO A 123 -2.89 -1.73 12.07
C PRO A 123 -3.67 -3.04 12.08
N GLY A 124 -3.00 -4.18 12.05
CA GLY A 124 -3.60 -5.51 12.14
C GLY A 124 -2.99 -6.50 11.15
N LEU A 125 -3.14 -7.79 11.44
CA LEU A 125 -2.47 -8.87 10.70
C LEU A 125 -2.83 -8.89 9.20
N ARG A 126 -4.09 -8.66 8.85
CA ARG A 126 -4.58 -8.66 7.45
C ARG A 126 -4.40 -7.31 6.74
N THR A 127 -3.62 -6.40 7.31
CA THR A 127 -3.25 -5.14 6.67
C THR A 127 -1.85 -5.24 6.07
N PRO A 128 -1.51 -4.47 5.02
CA PRO A 128 -0.18 -4.52 4.44
C PRO A 128 0.98 -4.33 5.45
N PRO A 129 0.92 -3.37 6.39
CA PRO A 129 1.97 -3.26 7.42
C PRO A 129 2.04 -4.49 8.34
N GLY A 130 0.88 -5.09 8.70
CA GLY A 130 0.85 -6.30 9.51
C GLY A 130 1.46 -7.49 8.80
N ILE A 131 1.14 -7.65 7.52
CA ILE A 131 1.70 -8.70 6.67
C ILE A 131 3.22 -8.54 6.54
N LEU A 132 3.72 -7.31 6.34
CA LEU A 132 5.17 -7.05 6.32
C LEU A 132 5.84 -7.45 7.64
N GLY A 133 5.23 -7.08 8.78
CA GLY A 133 5.72 -7.48 10.09
C GLY A 133 5.76 -9.00 10.27
N GLU A 134 4.73 -9.70 9.79
CA GLU A 134 4.65 -11.16 9.83
C GLU A 134 5.66 -11.83 8.90
N MET A 135 5.85 -11.29 7.68
CA MET A 135 6.91 -11.75 6.78
C MET A 135 8.30 -11.63 7.43
N LEU A 136 8.60 -10.50 8.06
CA LEU A 136 9.84 -10.31 8.79
C LEU A 136 9.98 -11.31 9.93
N ARG A 137 8.91 -11.47 10.73
CA ARG A 137 8.88 -12.41 11.86
C ARG A 137 9.19 -13.84 11.40
N GLN A 138 8.57 -14.32 10.34
CA GLN A 138 8.80 -15.66 9.82
C GLN A 138 10.16 -15.83 9.16
N ARG A 139 10.57 -14.88 8.30
CA ARG A 139 11.85 -14.97 7.57
C ARG A 139 13.07 -14.94 8.48
N ALA A 140 13.00 -14.18 9.56
CA ALA A 140 14.07 -14.08 10.53
C ALA A 140 13.84 -14.96 11.78
N ALA A 141 12.84 -15.84 11.79
CA ALA A 141 12.48 -16.72 12.89
C ALA A 141 12.37 -15.99 14.25
N LEU A 142 11.68 -14.84 14.26
CA LEU A 142 11.58 -13.97 15.43
C LEU A 142 10.46 -14.38 16.37
N GLU A 143 10.72 -14.50 17.65
CA GLU A 143 9.71 -14.55 18.71
C GLU A 143 9.28 -13.13 19.09
N LEU A 144 8.45 -12.55 18.24
CA LEU A 144 7.98 -11.17 18.31
C LEU A 144 6.45 -11.15 18.29
N MET A 145 5.83 -10.48 19.26
CA MET A 145 4.37 -10.41 19.38
C MET A 145 3.82 -9.22 18.59
N MET A 146 2.78 -9.43 17.78
CA MET A 146 2.05 -8.34 17.16
C MET A 146 1.00 -7.78 18.11
N VAL A 147 0.96 -6.46 18.25
CA VAL A 147 -0.10 -5.72 18.94
C VAL A 147 -0.92 -4.95 17.91
N PRO A 148 -2.20 -5.31 17.69
CA PRO A 148 -3.03 -4.66 16.69
C PRO A 148 -3.58 -3.32 17.20
N TYR A 149 -3.52 -2.30 16.33
CA TYR A 149 -4.07 -0.97 16.59
C TYR A 149 -5.07 -0.59 15.50
N ARG A 150 -6.15 0.09 15.86
CA ARG A 150 -7.15 0.58 14.89
C ARG A 150 -6.95 2.02 14.44
N SER A 151 -5.89 2.67 14.89
CA SER A 151 -5.64 4.10 14.65
C SER A 151 -4.16 4.43 14.74
N ALA A 152 -3.80 5.70 14.57
CA ALA A 152 -2.45 6.24 14.76
C ALA A 152 -1.87 6.04 16.18
N GLN A 153 -2.61 5.40 17.10
CA GLN A 153 -2.14 5.06 18.45
C GLN A 153 -0.92 4.13 18.43
N SER A 154 -0.74 3.31 17.38
CA SER A 154 0.45 2.50 17.14
C SER A 154 1.75 3.32 17.24
N VAL A 155 1.78 4.47 16.57
CA VAL A 155 2.94 5.38 16.57
C VAL A 155 3.12 6.03 17.94
N VAL A 156 2.03 6.46 18.57
CA VAL A 156 2.07 7.08 19.91
C VAL A 156 2.63 6.11 20.94
N ASP A 157 2.21 4.86 20.91
CA ASP A 157 2.64 3.84 21.86
C ASP A 157 4.08 3.37 21.58
N ALA A 158 4.51 3.35 20.32
CA ALA A 158 5.90 3.10 19.96
C ALA A 158 6.83 4.23 20.45
N VAL A 159 6.43 5.50 20.28
CA VAL A 159 7.16 6.65 20.81
C VAL A 159 7.25 6.61 22.33
N ALA A 160 6.17 6.21 23.00
CA ALA A 160 6.10 6.13 24.47
C ALA A 160 6.77 4.85 25.05
N GLY A 161 7.33 3.97 24.21
CA GLY A 161 7.96 2.72 24.65
C GLY A 161 6.98 1.64 25.14
N ARG A 162 5.66 1.81 24.94
CA ARG A 162 4.65 0.78 25.28
C ARG A 162 4.69 -0.41 24.31
N THR A 163 4.98 -0.15 23.06
CA THR A 163 5.48 -1.11 22.10
C THR A 163 6.88 -0.70 21.69
N HIS A 164 7.70 -1.66 21.31
CA HIS A 164 9.13 -1.40 21.06
C HIS A 164 9.40 -1.07 19.58
N ILE A 165 8.55 -1.59 18.70
CA ILE A 165 8.69 -1.57 17.25
C ILE A 165 7.33 -1.16 16.67
N ALA A 166 7.33 -0.48 15.53
CA ALA A 166 6.11 -0.30 14.74
C ALA A 166 6.38 -0.60 13.27
N VAL A 167 5.36 -1.12 12.58
CA VAL A 167 5.35 -1.29 11.13
C VAL A 167 4.21 -0.44 10.59
N GLU A 168 4.55 0.64 9.90
CA GLU A 168 3.60 1.68 9.51
C GLU A 168 3.92 2.29 8.14
N SER A 169 3.00 3.08 7.62
CA SER A 169 3.24 3.88 6.42
C SER A 169 4.25 5.00 6.68
N VAL A 170 5.01 5.38 5.66
CA VAL A 170 6.02 6.45 5.77
C VAL A 170 5.43 7.75 6.32
N PRO A 171 4.29 8.29 5.83
CA PRO A 171 3.73 9.53 6.37
C PRO A 171 3.34 9.44 7.85
N ALA A 172 2.90 8.27 8.31
CA ALA A 172 2.47 8.10 9.70
C ALA A 172 3.61 8.31 10.70
N ILE A 173 4.85 7.94 10.32
CA ILE A 173 6.00 7.99 11.22
C ILE A 173 6.98 9.14 10.92
N ALA A 174 6.86 9.81 9.78
CA ALA A 174 7.85 10.78 9.31
C ALA A 174 8.19 11.84 10.35
N ALA A 175 7.18 12.42 11.00
CA ALA A 175 7.38 13.43 12.03
C ALA A 175 8.08 12.89 13.30
N ALA A 176 7.80 11.65 13.71
CA ALA A 176 8.44 11.03 14.87
C ALA A 176 9.91 10.68 14.56
N VAL A 177 10.20 10.22 13.34
CA VAL A 177 11.57 9.94 12.90
C VAL A 177 12.39 11.22 12.80
N GLN A 178 11.84 12.28 12.19
CA GLN A 178 12.52 13.59 12.08
C GLN A 178 12.86 14.19 13.44
N ARG A 179 12.00 13.96 14.46
CA ARG A 179 12.25 14.42 15.84
C ARG A 179 13.14 13.47 16.66
N GLY A 180 13.62 12.38 16.06
CA GLY A 180 14.43 11.37 16.73
C GLY A 180 13.68 10.55 17.79
N GLN A 181 12.33 10.62 17.80
CA GLN A 181 11.47 9.87 18.73
C GLN A 181 11.31 8.41 18.30
N LEU A 182 11.48 8.11 17.02
CA LEU A 182 11.58 6.78 16.47
C LEU A 182 12.77 6.70 15.54
N ARG A 183 13.35 5.53 15.40
CA ARG A 183 14.41 5.22 14.43
C ARG A 183 13.87 4.35 13.32
N ALA A 184 13.94 4.81 12.08
CA ALA A 184 13.62 4.01 10.91
C ALA A 184 14.76 3.03 10.62
N LEU A 185 14.43 1.76 10.43
CA LEU A 185 15.39 0.67 10.26
C LEU A 185 15.43 0.13 8.83
N ALA A 186 14.28 0.00 8.18
CA ALA A 186 14.17 -0.42 6.78
C ALA A 186 12.84 0.00 6.17
N VAL A 187 12.83 0.36 4.88
CA VAL A 187 11.64 0.58 4.06
C VAL A 187 11.36 -0.63 3.18
N SER A 188 10.09 -0.92 2.91
CA SER A 188 9.68 -2.14 2.21
C SER A 188 9.75 -2.05 0.68
N SER A 189 9.88 -0.85 0.14
CA SER A 189 9.97 -0.61 -1.32
C SER A 189 11.28 -1.09 -1.93
N ALA A 190 11.28 -1.33 -3.25
CA ALA A 190 12.48 -1.65 -4.03
C ALA A 190 13.56 -0.54 -3.94
N ARG A 191 13.13 0.70 -3.77
CA ARG A 191 13.99 1.88 -3.68
C ARG A 191 13.76 2.63 -2.37
N ARG A 192 14.78 3.35 -1.91
CA ARG A 192 14.65 4.25 -0.75
C ARG A 192 13.69 5.39 -1.10
N VAL A 193 12.90 5.82 -0.11
CA VAL A 193 11.94 6.91 -0.30
C VAL A 193 12.58 8.27 0.01
N PRO A 194 12.15 9.36 -0.63
CA PRO A 194 12.78 10.68 -0.49
C PRO A 194 12.84 11.19 0.96
N GLU A 195 11.80 10.93 1.75
CA GLU A 195 11.70 11.37 3.16
C GLU A 195 12.62 10.59 4.09
N LEU A 196 13.08 9.40 3.66
CA LEU A 196 13.91 8.47 4.43
C LEU A 196 15.11 7.98 3.59
N LYS A 197 15.75 8.89 2.85
CA LYS A 197 16.83 8.58 1.89
C LYS A 197 18.02 7.79 2.46
N ASP A 198 18.27 7.94 3.77
CA ASP A 198 19.36 7.27 4.46
C ASP A 198 18.93 5.91 5.05
N VAL A 199 17.64 5.58 5.00
CA VAL A 199 17.09 4.31 5.49
C VAL A 199 17.21 3.26 4.40
N PRO A 200 17.84 2.09 4.66
CA PRO A 200 17.97 1.03 3.68
C PRO A 200 16.63 0.39 3.33
N THR A 201 16.58 -0.30 2.20
CA THR A 201 15.43 -1.13 1.86
C THR A 201 15.51 -2.50 2.55
N PHE A 202 14.38 -3.19 2.67
CA PHE A 202 14.37 -4.58 3.14
C PHE A 202 15.22 -5.48 2.26
N ALA A 203 15.18 -5.28 0.93
CA ALA A 203 15.95 -6.07 -0.02
C ALA A 203 17.46 -5.99 0.18
N GLU A 204 17.98 -4.91 0.80
CA GLU A 204 19.39 -4.80 1.17
C GLU A 204 19.78 -5.79 2.28
N ALA A 205 18.85 -6.26 3.11
CA ALA A 205 19.07 -7.24 4.18
C ALA A 205 18.44 -8.61 3.85
N PHE A 206 17.32 -8.63 3.17
CA PHE A 206 16.54 -9.81 2.77
C PHE A 206 16.10 -9.63 1.31
N PRO A 207 16.89 -10.12 0.33
CA PRO A 207 16.62 -9.94 -1.09
C PRO A 207 15.23 -10.43 -1.55
N ASP A 208 14.63 -11.37 -0.80
CA ASP A 208 13.32 -11.95 -1.09
C ASP A 208 12.15 -11.15 -0.48
N ILE A 209 12.42 -10.10 0.29
CA ILE A 209 11.40 -9.24 0.87
C ILE A 209 11.40 -7.90 0.14
N GLU A 210 10.66 -7.85 -0.92
CA GLU A 210 10.23 -6.62 -1.57
C GLU A 210 8.70 -6.56 -1.50
N PHE A 211 8.17 -5.55 -0.83
CA PHE A 211 6.75 -5.45 -0.60
C PHE A 211 6.31 -3.98 -0.52
N SER A 212 5.42 -3.60 -1.40
CA SER A 212 4.70 -2.32 -1.31
C SER A 212 3.24 -2.56 -1.62
N ALA A 213 2.35 -1.97 -0.85
CA ALA A 213 1.01 -1.78 -1.37
C ALA A 213 1.06 -0.73 -2.51
N TRP A 214 0.00 -0.63 -3.26
CA TRP A 214 -0.07 0.30 -4.39
C TRP A 214 -1.53 0.71 -4.64
N TYR A 215 -1.67 1.80 -5.39
CA TYR A 215 -2.95 2.22 -5.97
C TYR A 215 -2.87 2.18 -7.48
N ALA A 216 -3.94 1.72 -8.10
CA ALA A 216 -4.12 1.75 -9.54
C ALA A 216 -5.47 2.35 -9.91
N LEU A 217 -5.56 2.96 -11.08
CA LEU A 217 -6.83 3.27 -11.72
C LEU A 217 -7.21 2.07 -12.58
N VAL A 218 -8.41 1.54 -12.34
CA VAL A 218 -8.98 0.44 -13.13
C VAL A 218 -10.37 0.81 -13.64
N ALA A 219 -10.77 0.18 -14.73
CA ALA A 219 -12.08 0.32 -15.35
C ALA A 219 -12.90 -0.96 -15.18
N PRO A 220 -14.25 -0.91 -15.18
CA PRO A 220 -15.07 -2.10 -15.35
C PRO A 220 -14.70 -2.88 -16.62
N ALA A 221 -14.82 -4.20 -16.56
CA ALA A 221 -14.60 -5.07 -17.71
C ALA A 221 -15.50 -4.64 -18.89
N GLY A 222 -15.00 -4.83 -20.12
CA GLY A 222 -15.69 -4.42 -21.33
C GLY A 222 -15.59 -2.93 -21.67
N THR A 223 -14.87 -2.12 -20.87
CA THR A 223 -14.57 -0.72 -21.24
C THR A 223 -13.74 -0.71 -22.54
N PRO A 224 -14.16 0.07 -23.57
CA PRO A 224 -13.45 0.09 -24.86
C PRO A 224 -11.98 0.47 -24.70
N GLU A 225 -11.10 -0.28 -25.36
CA GLU A 225 -9.66 -0.08 -25.27
C GLU A 225 -9.23 1.36 -25.63
N ALA A 226 -9.87 1.98 -26.60
CA ALA A 226 -9.60 3.37 -26.99
C ALA A 226 -9.83 4.36 -25.82
N ILE A 227 -10.82 4.11 -24.96
CA ILE A 227 -11.09 4.90 -23.75
C ILE A 227 -10.01 4.65 -22.73
N ILE A 228 -9.67 3.37 -22.47
CA ILE A 228 -8.61 2.98 -21.52
C ILE A 228 -7.28 3.65 -21.93
N GLN A 229 -6.88 3.52 -23.18
CA GLN A 229 -5.65 4.11 -23.69
C GLN A 229 -5.64 5.64 -23.62
N ARG A 230 -6.77 6.28 -23.87
CA ARG A 230 -6.88 7.75 -23.73
C ARG A 230 -6.65 8.17 -22.30
N VAL A 231 -7.33 7.55 -21.33
CA VAL A 231 -7.17 7.86 -19.91
C VAL A 231 -5.76 7.51 -19.42
N ASN A 232 -5.16 6.40 -19.89
CA ASN A 232 -3.79 6.03 -19.55
C ASN A 232 -2.79 7.11 -19.99
N ARG A 233 -2.90 7.67 -21.21
CA ARG A 233 -2.02 8.77 -21.66
C ARG A 233 -2.15 10.01 -20.80
N GLU A 234 -3.37 10.39 -20.43
CA GLU A 234 -3.59 11.54 -19.54
C GLU A 234 -3.03 11.27 -18.13
N MET A 235 -3.18 10.04 -17.63
CA MET A 235 -2.57 9.64 -16.36
C MET A 235 -1.05 9.68 -16.42
N ALA A 236 -0.43 9.23 -17.53
CA ALA A 236 1.03 9.28 -17.69
C ALA A 236 1.55 10.72 -17.67
N ALA A 237 0.87 11.64 -18.36
CA ALA A 237 1.22 13.06 -18.35
C ALA A 237 1.03 13.70 -16.96
N LEU A 238 -0.06 13.35 -16.27
CA LEU A 238 -0.38 13.84 -14.94
C LEU A 238 0.64 13.38 -13.89
N LEU A 239 1.04 12.11 -13.92
CA LEU A 239 2.00 11.54 -12.96
C LEU A 239 3.44 11.99 -13.22
N ALA A 240 3.74 12.54 -14.40
CA ALA A 240 5.01 13.18 -14.71
C ALA A 240 5.08 14.66 -14.25
N ASP A 241 3.97 15.25 -13.79
CA ASP A 241 3.92 16.60 -13.24
C ASP A 241 4.51 16.62 -11.83
N THR A 242 5.56 17.40 -11.61
CA THR A 242 6.28 17.49 -10.33
C THR A 242 5.37 17.94 -9.18
N GLU A 243 4.40 18.83 -9.41
CA GLU A 243 3.46 19.26 -8.37
C GLU A 243 2.58 18.08 -7.93
N VAL A 244 2.10 17.28 -8.89
CA VAL A 244 1.29 16.11 -8.62
C VAL A 244 2.10 15.05 -7.88
N GLU A 245 3.31 14.76 -8.33
CA GLU A 245 4.24 13.84 -7.68
C GLU A 245 4.47 14.24 -6.21
N GLN A 246 4.83 15.49 -5.96
CA GLN A 246 5.06 15.98 -4.60
C GLN A 246 3.82 15.84 -3.71
N ARG A 247 2.64 16.15 -4.23
CA ARG A 247 1.39 16.01 -3.48
C ARG A 247 1.03 14.56 -3.19
N LEU A 248 1.28 13.64 -4.11
CA LEU A 248 1.10 12.20 -3.89
C LEU A 248 2.11 11.67 -2.87
N ASN A 249 3.37 12.09 -2.94
CA ASN A 249 4.41 11.71 -1.98
C ASN A 249 4.02 12.11 -0.54
N LEU A 250 3.46 13.30 -0.35
CA LEU A 250 2.95 13.73 0.97
C LEU A 250 1.82 12.82 1.50
N LEU A 251 1.10 12.14 0.61
CA LEU A 251 0.07 11.15 0.97
C LEU A 251 0.65 9.73 1.13
N GLY A 252 1.96 9.55 0.93
CA GLY A 252 2.65 8.25 0.96
C GLY A 252 2.42 7.40 -0.27
N ILE A 253 2.06 8.03 -1.37
CA ILE A 253 1.89 7.40 -2.68
C ILE A 253 3.03 7.91 -3.58
N TYR A 254 3.90 7.01 -4.00
CA TYR A 254 5.11 7.32 -4.77
C TYR A 254 4.92 6.88 -6.22
N PRO A 255 4.67 7.81 -7.16
CA PRO A 255 4.52 7.47 -8.57
C PRO A 255 5.82 6.92 -9.16
N GLU A 256 5.71 5.86 -9.94
CA GLU A 256 6.81 5.28 -10.73
C GLU A 256 6.48 5.27 -12.22
N GLY A 257 5.49 6.09 -12.63
CA GLY A 257 4.93 6.13 -13.96
C GLY A 257 3.64 5.30 -14.09
N ALA A 258 2.79 5.68 -15.04
CA ALA A 258 1.48 5.04 -15.23
C ALA A 258 1.58 3.60 -15.76
N GLY A 259 2.68 3.26 -16.42
CA GLY A 259 2.79 2.04 -17.23
C GLY A 259 1.83 2.04 -18.42
N THR A 260 1.88 1.02 -19.24
CA THR A 260 0.82 0.75 -20.22
C THR A 260 -0.24 -0.17 -19.61
N PRO A 261 -1.49 -0.18 -20.12
CA PRO A 261 -2.51 -1.14 -19.65
C PRO A 261 -2.02 -2.59 -19.64
N ALA A 262 -1.32 -3.04 -20.70
CA ALA A 262 -0.78 -4.38 -20.77
C ALA A 262 0.32 -4.66 -19.72
N GLN A 263 1.16 -3.68 -19.41
CA GLN A 263 2.15 -3.81 -18.32
C GLN A 263 1.45 -3.90 -16.96
N LEU A 264 0.37 -3.15 -16.76
CA LEU A 264 -0.40 -3.19 -15.53
C LEU A 264 -1.12 -4.53 -15.34
N ASP A 265 -1.70 -5.10 -16.40
CA ASP A 265 -2.32 -6.42 -16.34
C ASP A 265 -1.29 -7.51 -16.01
N ALA A 266 -0.10 -7.46 -16.62
CA ALA A 266 1.00 -8.37 -16.30
C ALA A 266 1.48 -8.21 -14.85
N PHE A 267 1.55 -6.97 -14.36
CA PHE A 267 1.86 -6.66 -12.96
C PHE A 267 0.80 -7.26 -12.02
N PHE A 268 -0.49 -7.08 -12.30
CA PHE A 268 -1.56 -7.68 -11.50
C PHE A 268 -1.49 -9.20 -11.46
N GLN A 269 -1.13 -9.86 -12.57
CA GLN A 269 -0.92 -11.31 -12.59
C GLN A 269 0.23 -11.74 -11.67
N SER A 270 1.36 -11.03 -11.71
CA SER A 270 2.52 -11.31 -10.85
C SER A 270 2.18 -11.08 -9.38
N GLU A 271 1.49 -9.99 -9.06
CA GLU A 271 1.04 -9.67 -7.71
C GLU A 271 0.07 -10.74 -7.15
N ARG A 272 -0.90 -11.19 -7.95
CA ARG A 272 -1.81 -12.28 -7.55
C ARG A 272 -1.06 -13.58 -7.25
N ALA A 273 -0.07 -13.93 -8.07
CA ALA A 273 0.77 -15.11 -7.84
C ALA A 273 1.59 -14.98 -6.53
N PHE A 274 2.20 -13.82 -6.32
CA PHE A 274 2.92 -13.49 -5.08
C PHE A 274 2.02 -13.59 -3.84
N TRP A 275 0.84 -12.95 -3.89
CA TRP A 275 -0.07 -12.91 -2.76
C TRP A 275 -0.69 -14.26 -2.44
N ARG A 276 -1.08 -15.05 -3.45
CA ARG A 276 -1.55 -16.43 -3.27
C ARG A 276 -0.52 -17.29 -2.52
N LYS A 277 0.77 -17.13 -2.87
CA LYS A 277 1.86 -17.83 -2.18
C LYS A 277 2.04 -17.30 -0.75
N THR A 278 2.14 -15.98 -0.59
CA THR A 278 2.40 -15.32 0.70
C THR A 278 1.30 -15.63 1.73
N VAL A 279 0.03 -15.55 1.34
CA VAL A 279 -1.11 -15.85 2.22
C VAL A 279 -1.04 -17.28 2.76
N ARG A 280 -0.68 -18.27 1.92
CA ARG A 280 -0.47 -19.67 2.34
C ARG A 280 0.72 -19.82 3.28
N GLU A 281 1.86 -19.23 2.95
CA GLU A 281 3.06 -19.27 3.79
C GLU A 281 2.79 -18.67 5.17
N LEU A 282 2.03 -17.57 5.23
CA LEU A 282 1.66 -16.89 6.47
C LEU A 282 0.45 -17.52 7.19
N ARG A 283 -0.20 -18.54 6.61
CA ARG A 283 -1.42 -19.17 7.13
C ARG A 283 -2.54 -18.17 7.41
N MET A 284 -2.75 -17.28 6.45
CA MET A 284 -3.76 -16.22 6.51
C MET A 284 -4.98 -16.53 5.63
N GLU A 285 -5.06 -17.74 5.10
CA GLU A 285 -6.22 -18.22 4.35
C GLU A 285 -7.47 -18.12 5.21
N PRO A 286 -8.65 -17.96 4.61
CA PRO A 286 -9.92 -18.09 5.32
C PRO A 286 -10.05 -19.51 5.92
N ASP A 287 -10.75 -19.63 7.05
CA ASP A 287 -11.03 -20.91 7.72
C ASP A 287 -11.98 -21.78 6.90
#